data_5afada847a0da619332c72d9dc96ed41
#
_entry.id   5afada847a0da619332c72d9dc96ed41
#
_cell.length_a   1.000
_cell.length_b   1.000
_cell.length_c   1.000
_cell.angle_alpha   90.00
_cell.angle_beta   90.00
_cell.angle_gamma   90.00
#
_symmetry.space_group_name_H-M   'P 1'
#
loop_
_entity.id
_entity.type
_entity.pdbx_description
1 polymer ?
#
loop_
_entity_poly.entity_id
_entity_poly.type
_entity_poly.pdbx_seq_one_letter_code
_entity_poly.pdbx_strand_id
1 'polypeptide(L)'
;MIEIKNIVKSYGELKVLKGIDLTIKEKEIVTIVGASGAGKSTLLHILGTLDTPDEGELLYDSVNIARLSSNKLSEFRNNNIGFVFQFHHLLPEFTALENVCIPAWIKGTGKKEAEQRATELLTLLGLADRRSP
;
A
#
# COMPACT_ATOMS: atom_id res chain seq x y z
N MET A 1 -3.47 -15.35 -1.27
CA MET A 1 -3.46 -15.26 -2.75
C MET A 1 -4.17 -13.99 -3.18
N ILE A 2 -3.58 -13.27 -4.11
CA ILE A 2 -4.16 -12.04 -4.67
C ILE A 2 -4.53 -12.32 -6.11
N GLU A 3 -5.75 -11.99 -6.50
CA GLU A 3 -6.21 -12.15 -7.87
C GLU A 3 -6.81 -10.84 -8.38
N ILE A 4 -6.39 -10.43 -9.56
CA ILE A 4 -7.09 -9.36 -10.27
C ILE A 4 -7.67 -9.92 -11.55
N LYS A 5 -8.90 -9.55 -11.83
CA LYS A 5 -9.66 -10.04 -12.99
C LYS A 5 -10.23 -8.86 -13.76
N ASN A 6 -9.80 -8.75 -15.01
CA ASN A 6 -10.28 -7.74 -15.95
C ASN A 6 -10.21 -6.32 -15.40
N ILE A 7 -9.11 -5.95 -14.78
CA ILE A 7 -8.92 -4.61 -14.22
C ILE A 7 -8.78 -3.58 -15.34
N VAL A 8 -9.67 -2.61 -15.32
CA VAL A 8 -9.69 -1.47 -16.24
C VAL A 8 -9.56 -0.19 -15.42
N LYS A 9 -8.69 0.70 -15.87
CA LYS A 9 -8.52 2.02 -15.26
C LYS A 9 -8.24 3.06 -16.32
N SER A 10 -8.98 4.16 -16.27
CA SER A 10 -8.81 5.30 -17.17
C SER A 10 -8.70 6.59 -16.36
N TYR A 11 -7.97 7.55 -16.90
CA TYR A 11 -7.90 8.91 -16.38
C TYR A 11 -8.37 9.83 -17.51
N GLY A 12 -9.62 10.32 -17.40
CA GLY A 12 -10.28 11.02 -18.48
C GLY A 12 -10.45 10.12 -19.70
N GLU A 13 -9.95 10.52 -20.84
CA GLU A 13 -10.03 9.72 -22.08
C GLU A 13 -8.87 8.72 -22.22
N LEU A 14 -7.85 8.84 -21.35
CA LEU A 14 -6.68 7.96 -21.41
C LEU A 14 -6.95 6.67 -20.65
N LYS A 15 -7.05 5.56 -21.38
CA LYS A 15 -7.19 4.22 -20.82
C LYS A 15 -5.81 3.65 -20.48
N VAL A 16 -5.50 3.55 -19.20
CA VAL A 16 -4.18 3.13 -18.71
C VAL A 16 -4.11 1.62 -18.53
N LEU A 17 -5.10 1.02 -17.91
CA LEU A 17 -5.22 -0.44 -17.74
C LEU A 17 -6.40 -0.93 -18.56
N LYS A 18 -6.17 -1.93 -19.41
CA LYS A 18 -7.10 -2.37 -20.45
C LYS A 18 -7.53 -3.82 -20.27
N GLY A 19 -7.91 -4.19 -19.06
CA GLY A 19 -8.32 -5.56 -18.78
C GLY A 19 -7.17 -6.44 -18.35
N ILE A 20 -6.58 -6.14 -17.20
CA ILE A 20 -5.43 -6.87 -16.66
C ILE A 20 -5.92 -8.01 -15.79
N ASP A 21 -5.37 -9.20 -16.04
CA ASP A 21 -5.55 -10.38 -15.19
C ASP A 21 -4.20 -10.77 -14.60
N LEU A 22 -4.18 -11.05 -13.31
CA LEU A 22 -2.96 -11.46 -12.62
C LEU A 22 -3.32 -12.23 -11.35
N THR A 23 -2.55 -13.27 -11.07
CA THR A 23 -2.66 -14.02 -9.81
C THR A 23 -1.31 -14.02 -9.13
N ILE A 24 -1.29 -13.63 -7.87
CA ILE A 24 -0.08 -13.66 -7.03
C ILE A 24 -0.33 -14.64 -5.90
N LYS A 25 0.48 -15.68 -5.86
CA LYS A 25 0.37 -16.73 -4.85
C LYS A 25 1.06 -16.30 -3.56
N GLU A 26 0.71 -16.97 -2.47
CA GLU A 26 1.36 -16.77 -1.18
C GLU A 26 2.87 -16.98 -1.29
N LYS A 27 3.64 -16.10 -0.64
CA LYS A 27 5.12 -16.12 -0.62
C LYS A 27 5.78 -15.93 -1.99
N GLU A 28 5.02 -15.50 -2.99
CA GLU A 28 5.55 -15.25 -4.33
C GLU A 28 6.08 -13.82 -4.44
N ILE A 29 7.19 -13.66 -5.14
CA ILE A 29 7.73 -12.34 -5.50
C ILE A 29 7.43 -12.11 -6.98
N VAL A 30 6.74 -11.03 -7.27
CA VAL A 30 6.33 -10.66 -8.63
C VAL A 30 6.95 -9.33 -9.02
N THR A 31 7.51 -9.28 -10.23
CA THR A 31 8.05 -8.05 -10.80
C THR A 31 7.17 -7.59 -11.96
N ILE A 32 6.82 -6.30 -11.95
CA ILE A 32 6.05 -5.68 -13.02
C ILE A 32 7.00 -4.81 -13.84
N VAL A 33 7.12 -5.13 -15.12
CA VAL A 33 8.03 -4.42 -16.03
C VAL A 33 7.26 -3.82 -17.19
N GLY A 34 7.81 -2.76 -17.75
CA GLY A 34 7.19 -2.08 -18.88
C GLY A 34 7.79 -0.69 -19.08
N ALA A 35 7.45 -0.07 -20.20
CA ALA A 35 7.89 1.30 -20.50
C ALA A 35 7.29 2.29 -19.52
N SER A 36 7.92 3.46 -19.39
CA SER A 36 7.38 4.57 -18.62
C SER A 36 5.98 4.95 -19.15
N GLY A 37 5.04 5.18 -18.26
CA GLY A 37 3.67 5.49 -18.65
C GLY A 37 2.80 4.30 -19.04
N ALA A 38 3.31 3.07 -18.91
CA ALA A 38 2.55 1.86 -19.25
C ALA A 38 1.53 1.43 -18.19
N GLY A 39 1.43 2.15 -17.07
CA GLY A 39 0.46 1.86 -16.02
C GLY A 39 1.00 1.02 -14.86
N LYS A 40 2.31 0.85 -14.74
CA LYS A 40 2.91 0.05 -13.65
C LYS A 40 2.54 0.58 -12.27
N SER A 41 2.72 1.88 -12.05
CA SER A 41 2.38 2.52 -10.77
C SER A 41 0.88 2.47 -10.50
N THR A 42 0.07 2.68 -11.53
CA THR A 42 -1.39 2.58 -11.43
C THR A 42 -1.81 1.19 -10.97
N LEU A 43 -1.23 0.14 -11.55
CA LEU A 43 -1.53 -1.24 -11.16
C LEU A 43 -1.13 -1.50 -9.71
N LEU A 44 0.05 -1.05 -9.29
CA LEU A 44 0.51 -1.18 -7.90
C LEU A 44 -0.41 -0.44 -6.92
N HIS A 45 -0.88 0.76 -7.28
CA HIS A 45 -1.80 1.52 -6.44
C HIS A 45 -3.16 0.81 -6.29
N ILE A 46 -3.64 0.16 -7.35
CA ILE A 46 -4.88 -0.62 -7.30
C ILE A 46 -4.68 -1.88 -6.45
N LEU A 47 -3.59 -2.62 -6.66
CA LEU A 47 -3.27 -3.79 -5.85
C LEU A 47 -3.15 -3.44 -4.37
N GLY A 48 -2.59 -2.27 -4.08
CA GLY A 48 -2.44 -1.78 -2.72
C GLY A 48 -3.64 -1.03 -2.17
N THR A 49 -4.74 -0.99 -2.90
CA THR A 49 -5.99 -0.32 -2.49
C THR A 49 -5.91 1.21 -2.34
N LEU A 50 -4.86 1.83 -2.86
CA LEU A 50 -4.73 3.29 -2.85
C LEU A 50 -5.56 3.96 -3.95
N ASP A 51 -5.92 3.19 -4.96
CA ASP A 51 -6.82 3.63 -6.03
C ASP A 51 -7.81 2.51 -6.31
N THR A 52 -8.95 2.85 -6.90
CA THR A 52 -9.99 1.88 -7.25
C THR A 52 -10.02 1.64 -8.75
N PRO A 53 -10.23 0.40 -9.21
CA PRO A 53 -10.41 0.15 -10.63
C PRO A 53 -11.76 0.68 -11.11
N ASP A 54 -11.84 1.05 -12.38
CA ASP A 54 -13.10 1.43 -13.01
C ASP A 54 -13.96 0.19 -13.27
N GLU A 55 -13.32 -0.91 -13.64
CA GLU A 55 -13.96 -2.20 -13.85
C GLU A 55 -13.04 -3.31 -13.36
N GLY A 56 -13.64 -4.47 -13.09
CA GLY A 56 -12.92 -5.67 -12.70
C GLY A 56 -13.00 -5.96 -11.23
N GLU A 57 -12.33 -7.03 -10.83
CA GLU A 57 -12.35 -7.52 -9.45
C GLU A 57 -10.94 -7.58 -8.87
N LEU A 58 -10.84 -7.23 -7.60
CA LEU A 58 -9.60 -7.37 -6.82
C LEU A 58 -9.91 -8.27 -5.63
N LEU A 59 -9.36 -9.47 -5.65
CA LEU A 59 -9.63 -10.50 -4.64
C LEU A 59 -8.39 -10.75 -3.80
N TYR A 60 -8.54 -10.63 -2.49
CA TYR A 60 -7.54 -11.07 -1.51
C TYR A 60 -8.14 -12.27 -0.78
N ASP A 61 -7.54 -13.45 -0.97
CA ASP A 61 -8.04 -14.71 -0.43
C ASP A 61 -9.53 -14.91 -0.71
N SER A 62 -9.93 -14.71 -1.96
CA SER A 62 -11.29 -14.84 -2.48
C SER A 62 -12.30 -13.79 -2.01
N VAL A 63 -11.87 -12.78 -1.27
CA VAL A 63 -12.73 -11.67 -0.85
C VAL A 63 -12.51 -10.48 -1.79
N ASN A 64 -13.58 -9.98 -2.40
CA ASN A 64 -13.52 -8.81 -3.27
C ASN A 64 -13.41 -7.54 -2.43
N ILE A 65 -12.19 -7.05 -2.24
CA ILE A 65 -11.93 -5.90 -1.38
C ILE A 65 -12.33 -4.58 -2.04
N ALA A 66 -12.47 -4.53 -3.36
CA ALA A 66 -12.94 -3.32 -4.04
C ALA A 66 -14.37 -2.96 -3.66
N ARG A 67 -15.14 -3.91 -3.12
CA ARG A 67 -16.52 -3.70 -2.67
C ARG A 67 -16.66 -3.32 -1.20
N LEU A 68 -15.56 -3.28 -0.46
CA LEU A 68 -15.59 -2.87 0.94
C LEU A 68 -15.91 -1.37 1.07
N SER A 69 -16.55 -1.00 2.17
CA SER A 69 -16.74 0.41 2.49
C SER A 69 -15.39 1.12 2.68
N SER A 70 -15.38 2.44 2.55
CA SER A 70 -14.15 3.23 2.71
C SER A 70 -13.43 2.93 4.04
N ASN A 71 -14.18 2.82 5.13
CA ASN A 71 -13.61 2.52 6.45
C ASN A 71 -13.03 1.12 6.53
N LYS A 72 -13.75 0.12 6.03
CA LYS A 72 -13.27 -1.27 6.02
C LYS A 72 -12.07 -1.45 5.11
N LEU A 73 -12.03 -0.74 3.99
CA LEU A 73 -10.91 -0.78 3.07
C LEU A 73 -9.66 -0.18 3.70
N SER A 74 -9.78 0.94 4.41
CA SER A 74 -8.68 1.56 5.13
C SER A 74 -8.14 0.66 6.23
N GLU A 75 -9.02 0.00 6.97
CA GLU A 75 -8.64 -0.98 7.99
C GLU A 75 -7.92 -2.18 7.38
N PHE A 76 -8.43 -2.71 6.28
CA PHE A 76 -7.79 -3.80 5.56
C PHE A 76 -6.38 -3.41 5.10
N ARG A 77 -6.23 -2.23 4.51
CA ARG A 77 -4.93 -1.71 4.07
C ARG A 77 -3.94 -1.61 5.22
N ASN A 78 -4.37 -1.03 6.33
CA ASN A 78 -3.53 -0.84 7.51
C ASN A 78 -3.01 -2.17 8.07
N ASN A 79 -3.86 -3.19 8.08
CA ASN A 79 -3.53 -4.49 8.68
C ASN A 79 -2.80 -5.46 7.75
N ASN A 80 -2.90 -5.27 6.43
CA ASN A 80 -2.48 -6.32 5.49
C ASN A 80 -1.49 -5.86 4.42
N ILE A 81 -1.31 -4.56 4.22
CA ILE A 81 -0.51 -4.04 3.11
C ILE A 81 0.57 -3.09 3.61
N GLY A 82 1.79 -3.27 3.09
CA GLY A 82 2.87 -2.32 3.27
C GLY A 82 3.28 -1.74 1.92
N PHE A 83 3.64 -0.47 1.91
CA PHE A 83 4.08 0.24 0.71
C PHE A 83 5.47 0.79 0.88
N VAL A 84 6.25 0.69 -0.21
CA VAL A 84 7.48 1.46 -0.37
C VAL A 84 7.27 2.33 -1.60
N PHE A 85 7.26 3.64 -1.42
CA PHE A 85 6.99 4.59 -2.48
C PHE A 85 8.28 5.04 -3.18
N GLN A 86 8.14 5.50 -4.41
CA GLN A 86 9.23 6.13 -5.16
C GLN A 86 9.70 7.40 -4.45
N PHE A 87 8.77 8.16 -3.87
CA PHE A 87 9.04 9.33 -3.05
C PHE A 87 8.65 9.03 -1.60
N HIS A 88 9.33 9.65 -0.64
CA HIS A 88 9.20 9.29 0.77
C HIS A 88 7.83 9.54 1.40
N HIS A 89 7.07 10.52 0.93
CA HIS A 89 5.75 10.88 1.48
C HIS A 89 5.71 11.12 2.99
N LEU A 90 6.84 11.58 3.56
CA LEU A 90 6.91 11.86 4.98
C LEU A 90 6.17 13.15 5.33
N LEU A 91 5.58 13.18 6.51
CA LEU A 91 4.93 14.38 7.03
C LEU A 91 6.01 15.24 7.72
N PRO A 92 6.32 16.43 7.17
CA PRO A 92 7.42 17.24 7.68
C PRO A 92 7.18 17.82 9.07
N GLU A 93 5.94 17.94 9.50
CA GLU A 93 5.56 18.41 10.83
C GLU A 93 5.78 17.37 11.93
N PHE A 94 6.12 16.13 11.57
CA PHE A 94 6.41 15.05 12.51
C PHE A 94 7.88 14.63 12.46
N THR A 95 8.39 14.13 13.58
CA THR A 95 9.73 13.53 13.63
C THR A 95 9.78 12.22 12.85
N ALA A 96 10.98 11.70 12.60
CA ALA A 96 11.12 10.37 11.98
C ALA A 96 10.44 9.29 12.81
N LEU A 97 10.61 9.32 14.13
CA LEU A 97 9.94 8.39 15.03
C LEU A 97 8.43 8.46 14.90
N GLU A 98 7.87 9.66 14.89
CA GLU A 98 6.44 9.87 14.76
C GLU A 98 5.92 9.38 13.41
N ASN A 99 6.63 9.66 12.31
CA ASN A 99 6.25 9.15 10.99
C ASN A 99 6.17 7.63 10.96
N VAL A 100 7.12 6.93 11.59
CA VAL A 100 7.10 5.47 11.68
C VAL A 100 5.93 4.98 12.53
N CYS A 101 5.54 5.72 13.55
CA CYS A 101 4.44 5.36 14.45
C CYS A 101 3.04 5.53 13.82
N ILE A 102 2.88 6.39 12.81
CA ILE A 102 1.55 6.73 12.28
C ILE A 102 0.69 5.51 11.95
N PRO A 103 1.16 4.49 11.20
CA PRO A 103 0.32 3.32 10.91
C PRO A 103 -0.13 2.58 12.16
N ALA A 104 0.70 2.50 13.19
CA ALA A 104 0.35 1.87 14.45
C ALA A 104 -0.71 2.68 15.21
N TRP A 105 -0.61 4.01 15.19
CA TRP A 105 -1.61 4.88 15.80
C TRP A 105 -2.97 4.77 15.09
N ILE A 106 -2.97 4.68 13.76
CA ILE A 106 -4.20 4.47 12.98
C ILE A 106 -4.86 3.15 13.37
N LYS A 107 -4.07 2.12 13.61
CA LYS A 107 -4.55 0.81 14.07
C LYS A 107 -5.11 0.85 15.49
N GLY A 108 -4.75 1.84 16.28
CA GLY A 108 -5.16 1.96 17.68
C GLY A 108 -4.13 1.45 18.67
N THR A 109 -2.91 1.18 18.24
CA THR A 109 -1.82 0.78 19.12
C THR A 109 -1.47 1.90 20.10
N GLY A 110 -1.25 1.56 21.37
CA GLY A 110 -0.88 2.52 22.40
C GLY A 110 0.42 3.26 22.07
N LYS A 111 0.54 4.50 22.53
CA LYS A 111 1.68 5.36 22.23
C LYS A 111 3.02 4.70 22.59
N LYS A 112 3.13 4.13 23.79
CA LYS A 112 4.37 3.53 24.30
C LYS A 112 4.80 2.32 23.45
N GLU A 113 3.86 1.46 23.13
CA GLU A 113 4.11 0.27 22.30
C GLU A 113 4.51 0.66 20.87
N ALA A 114 3.82 1.64 20.29
CA ALA A 114 4.13 2.14 18.96
C ALA A 114 5.53 2.74 18.90
N GLU A 115 5.90 3.57 19.88
CA GLU A 115 7.23 4.18 19.95
C GLU A 115 8.33 3.14 20.16
N GLN A 116 8.09 2.13 20.97
CA GLN A 116 9.03 1.04 21.19
C GLN A 116 9.30 0.29 19.89
N ARG A 117 8.26 -0.08 19.18
CA ARG A 117 8.38 -0.79 17.90
C ARG A 117 9.06 0.08 16.84
N ALA A 118 8.70 1.34 16.76
CA ALA A 118 9.32 2.29 15.83
C ALA A 118 10.81 2.45 16.11
N THR A 119 11.19 2.53 17.38
CA THR A 119 12.59 2.61 17.78
C THR A 119 13.37 1.36 17.36
N GLU A 120 12.80 0.18 17.55
CA GLU A 120 13.39 -1.07 17.10
C GLU A 120 13.63 -1.10 15.60
N LEU A 121 12.65 -0.65 14.81
CA LEU A 121 12.74 -0.62 13.35
C LEU A 121 13.80 0.38 12.87
N LEU A 122 13.83 1.57 13.44
CA LEU A 122 14.85 2.58 13.10
C LEU A 122 16.23 2.09 13.44
N THR A 123 16.40 1.43 14.59
CA THR A 123 17.68 0.84 15.01
C THR A 123 18.12 -0.25 14.03
N LEU A 124 17.19 -1.11 13.62
CA LEU A 124 17.46 -2.18 12.66
C LEU A 124 17.98 -1.63 11.33
N LEU A 125 17.48 -0.47 10.91
CA LEU A 125 17.91 0.18 9.67
C LEU A 125 19.12 1.12 9.84
N GLY A 126 19.72 1.16 11.03
CA GLY A 126 20.85 2.03 11.30
C GLY A 126 20.47 3.51 11.45
N LEU A 127 19.23 3.81 11.79
CA LEU A 127 18.72 5.17 11.88
C LEU A 127 18.38 5.60 13.31
N ALA A 128 18.94 4.93 14.32
CA ALA A 128 18.65 5.24 15.72
C ALA A 128 18.93 6.71 16.07
N ASP A 129 19.95 7.31 15.47
CA ASP A 129 20.33 8.71 15.70
C ASP A 129 19.43 9.71 14.97
N ARG A 130 18.52 9.23 14.14
CA ARG A 130 17.64 10.03 13.29
C ARG A 130 16.18 10.04 13.74
N ARG A 131 15.93 9.63 14.98
CA ARG A 131 14.55 9.61 15.54
C ARG A 131 13.96 11.01 15.65
N SER A 132 14.80 11.98 15.93
CA SER A 132 14.46 13.40 16.00
C SER A 132 15.32 14.18 15.02
N PRO A 133 14.79 15.27 14.45
CA PRO A 133 15.55 16.11 13.55
C PRO A 133 16.72 16.81 14.29
#